data_f1f49bf36d37fdf904ea90feb931d99d
#
_entry.id   f1f49bf36d37fdf904ea90feb931d99d
#
_cell.length_a   1.000
_cell.length_b   1.000
_cell.length_c   1.000
_cell.angle_alpha   90.00
_cell.angle_beta   90.00
_cell.angle_gamma   90.00
#
_symmetry.space_group_name_H-M   'P 1'
#
loop_
_entity.id
_entity.type
_entity.pdbx_description
1 polymer ?
#
loop_
_entity_poly.entity_id
_entity_poly.type
_entity_poly.pdbx_seq_one_letter_code
_entity_poly.pdbx_strand_id
1 'polypeptide(L)'
;MGGISVAAVPARGGTDGLLERLRAQTARWHEKVEATADIPGRVHTRADYVDLLGSLAGLHIGLEAQLSAQVWDRAWVGVGVDIAAHCRAGLVVDDLEKLGVTPGASTVQPSFPCFGQALGCLYVLEGSSLGGRIVAGMVCAAIGEVPTAFLTGRGRGQQWPVVRRALRCFQTQGGDGDAVVDGAVSAFAVFARHLAVPGLQR
;
A
#
# COMPACT_ATOMS: atom_id res chain seq x y z
N MET A 1 36.22 40.72 22.23
CA MET A 1 35.54 39.53 22.78
C MET A 1 34.73 38.91 21.63
N GLY A 2 35.32 37.92 20.96
CA GLY A 2 34.72 37.26 19.81
C GLY A 2 33.89 36.07 20.25
N GLY A 3 32.58 36.13 20.04
CA GLY A 3 31.67 35.01 20.22
C GLY A 3 31.77 34.03 19.04
N ILE A 4 32.21 32.80 19.32
CA ILE A 4 32.26 31.70 18.36
C ILE A 4 30.83 31.17 18.23
N SER A 5 30.20 31.44 17.07
CA SER A 5 28.93 30.84 16.72
C SER A 5 29.15 29.36 16.39
N VAL A 6 28.69 28.47 17.29
CA VAL A 6 28.69 27.03 17.05
C VAL A 6 27.54 26.76 16.07
N ALA A 7 27.89 26.50 14.80
CA ALA A 7 26.95 26.01 13.81
C ALA A 7 26.35 24.67 14.30
N ALA A 8 25.04 24.62 14.44
CA ALA A 8 24.32 23.40 14.79
C ALA A 8 24.55 22.35 13.70
N VAL A 9 25.23 21.26 14.06
CA VAL A 9 25.37 20.06 13.23
C VAL A 9 23.97 19.48 13.03
N PRO A 10 23.49 19.27 11.78
CA PRO A 10 22.21 18.64 11.58
C PRO A 10 22.25 17.24 12.20
N ALA A 11 21.29 16.94 13.05
CA ALA A 11 21.12 15.63 13.64
C ALA A 11 21.12 14.57 12.54
N ARG A 12 22.10 13.66 12.57
CA ARG A 12 22.14 12.47 11.73
C ARG A 12 20.93 11.63 12.12
N GLY A 13 19.85 11.70 11.32
CA GLY A 13 18.70 10.83 11.47
C GLY A 13 19.19 9.39 11.43
N GLY A 14 18.91 8.61 12.50
CA GLY A 14 19.25 7.20 12.55
C GLY A 14 18.63 6.46 11.35
N THR A 15 19.17 5.30 11.01
CA THR A 15 18.80 4.48 9.84
C THR A 15 17.31 4.08 9.77
N ASP A 16 16.52 4.34 10.82
CA ASP A 16 15.06 4.11 10.88
C ASP A 16 14.23 5.42 10.82
N GLY A 17 14.87 6.59 10.73
CA GLY A 17 14.20 7.90 10.81
C GLY A 17 13.13 8.13 9.71
N LEU A 18 13.35 7.63 8.47
CA LEU A 18 12.35 7.72 7.41
C LEU A 18 11.13 6.83 7.71
N LEU A 19 11.34 5.62 8.21
CA LEU A 19 10.25 4.72 8.57
C LEU A 19 9.42 5.25 9.75
N GLU A 20 10.07 5.82 10.77
CA GLU A 20 9.40 6.47 11.89
C GLU A 20 8.60 7.68 11.44
N ARG A 21 9.18 8.49 10.55
CA ARG A 21 8.50 9.64 9.96
C ARG A 21 7.29 9.22 9.11
N LEU A 22 7.42 8.18 8.28
CA LEU A 22 6.31 7.61 7.53
C LEU A 22 5.17 7.19 8.47
N ARG A 23 5.47 6.41 9.51
CA ARG A 23 4.48 5.97 10.49
C ARG A 23 3.76 7.14 11.14
N ALA A 24 4.51 8.13 11.61
CA ALA A 24 3.94 9.30 12.28
C ALA A 24 3.05 10.13 11.34
N GLN A 25 3.47 10.36 10.10
CA GLN A 25 2.75 11.22 9.16
C GLN A 25 1.59 10.51 8.46
N THR A 26 1.60 9.17 8.41
CA THR A 26 0.50 8.40 7.82
C THR A 26 -0.49 7.83 8.84
N ALA A 27 -0.25 7.93 10.16
CA ALA A 27 -1.09 7.34 11.19
C ALA A 27 -2.58 7.73 11.04
N ARG A 28 -2.87 9.03 10.91
CA ARG A 28 -4.24 9.53 10.70
C ARG A 28 -4.90 9.02 9.42
N TRP A 29 -4.09 8.78 8.39
CA TRP A 29 -4.59 8.26 7.13
C TRP A 29 -4.92 6.77 7.24
N HIS A 30 -4.11 6.03 7.96
CA HIS A 30 -4.36 4.63 8.27
C HIS A 30 -5.68 4.46 9.03
N GLU A 31 -5.88 5.23 10.11
CA GLU A 31 -7.14 5.27 10.85
C GLU A 31 -8.35 5.63 9.96
N LYS A 32 -8.16 6.62 9.07
CA LYS A 32 -9.21 7.02 8.13
C LYS A 32 -9.56 5.90 7.15
N VAL A 33 -8.58 5.20 6.60
CA VAL A 33 -8.81 4.07 5.68
C VAL A 33 -9.50 2.93 6.41
N GLU A 34 -9.07 2.58 7.62
CA GLU A 34 -9.73 1.54 8.43
C GLU A 34 -11.19 1.88 8.74
N ALA A 35 -11.45 3.13 9.17
CA ALA A 35 -12.81 3.60 9.42
C ALA A 35 -13.68 3.65 8.15
N THR A 36 -13.08 3.95 6.98
CA THR A 36 -13.80 3.97 5.70
C THR A 36 -14.07 2.56 5.20
N ALA A 37 -13.12 1.65 5.35
CA ALA A 37 -13.28 0.25 4.97
C ALA A 37 -14.35 -0.45 5.81
N ASP A 38 -14.37 -0.14 7.11
CA ASP A 38 -15.31 -0.66 8.12
C ASP A 38 -15.77 -2.10 7.85
N ILE A 39 -14.80 -3.00 7.71
CA ILE A 39 -15.08 -4.39 7.28
C ILE A 39 -16.10 -5.08 8.16
N PRO A 40 -16.05 -4.97 9.51
CA PRO A 40 -17.08 -5.54 10.37
C PRO A 40 -18.48 -4.97 10.15
N GLY A 41 -18.59 -3.68 9.85
CA GLY A 41 -19.87 -3.01 9.59
C GLY A 41 -20.35 -3.10 8.15
N ARG A 42 -19.49 -3.52 7.22
CA ARG A 42 -19.75 -3.52 5.78
C ARG A 42 -19.98 -4.91 5.19
N VAL A 43 -19.31 -5.95 5.71
CA VAL A 43 -19.34 -7.30 5.13
C VAL A 43 -20.24 -8.21 5.95
N HIS A 44 -21.49 -8.35 5.52
CA HIS A 44 -22.52 -9.21 6.14
C HIS A 44 -23.00 -10.32 5.21
N THR A 45 -22.74 -10.18 3.91
CA THR A 45 -23.15 -11.12 2.87
C THR A 45 -22.01 -11.40 1.89
N ARG A 46 -22.15 -12.48 1.11
CA ARG A 46 -21.22 -12.77 0.01
C ARG A 46 -21.17 -11.62 -1.03
N ALA A 47 -22.30 -10.96 -1.27
CA ALA A 47 -22.35 -9.81 -2.17
C ALA A 47 -21.54 -8.62 -1.65
N ASP A 48 -21.63 -8.30 -0.36
CA ASP A 48 -20.82 -7.25 0.25
C ASP A 48 -19.32 -7.54 0.14
N TYR A 49 -18.94 -8.80 0.27
CA TYR A 49 -17.55 -9.22 0.12
C TYR A 49 -17.07 -9.09 -1.33
N VAL A 50 -17.91 -9.43 -2.30
CA VAL A 50 -17.62 -9.21 -3.73
C VAL A 50 -17.43 -7.71 -4.01
N ASP A 51 -18.29 -6.85 -3.49
CA ASP A 51 -18.16 -5.40 -3.67
C ASP A 51 -16.86 -4.85 -3.03
N LEU A 52 -16.47 -5.35 -1.86
CA LEU A 52 -15.19 -5.03 -1.23
C LEU A 52 -13.99 -5.47 -2.09
N LEU A 53 -14.00 -6.74 -2.53
CA LEU A 53 -12.93 -7.28 -3.39
C LEU A 53 -12.87 -6.54 -4.74
N GLY A 54 -13.99 -6.17 -5.33
CA GLY A 54 -14.06 -5.39 -6.55
C GLY A 54 -13.41 -4.02 -6.38
N SER A 55 -13.69 -3.32 -5.27
CA SER A 55 -13.04 -2.07 -4.93
C SER A 55 -11.52 -2.24 -4.75
N LEU A 56 -11.09 -3.30 -4.08
CA LEU A 56 -9.67 -3.60 -3.88
C LEU A 56 -8.99 -4.00 -5.21
N ALA A 57 -9.68 -4.72 -6.10
CA ALA A 57 -9.15 -5.07 -7.42
C ALA A 57 -8.87 -3.82 -8.25
N GLY A 58 -9.85 -2.92 -8.38
CA GLY A 58 -9.65 -1.66 -9.11
C GLY A 58 -8.48 -0.85 -8.57
N LEU A 59 -8.32 -0.82 -7.25
CA LEU A 59 -7.25 -0.10 -6.57
C LEU A 59 -5.88 -0.72 -6.86
N HIS A 60 -5.74 -2.04 -6.64
CA HIS A 60 -4.49 -2.75 -6.85
C HIS A 60 -4.06 -2.78 -8.31
N ILE A 61 -4.97 -3.04 -9.25
CA ILE A 61 -4.68 -3.01 -10.68
C ILE A 61 -4.08 -1.65 -11.08
N GLY A 62 -4.69 -0.54 -10.66
CA GLY A 62 -4.23 0.79 -11.02
C GLY A 62 -2.90 1.17 -10.38
N LEU A 63 -2.74 0.96 -9.07
CA LEU A 63 -1.51 1.29 -8.35
C LEU A 63 -0.33 0.42 -8.80
N GLU A 64 -0.52 -0.89 -8.93
CA GLU A 64 0.53 -1.83 -9.31
C GLU A 64 0.98 -1.62 -10.77
N ALA A 65 0.07 -1.27 -11.68
CA ALA A 65 0.43 -0.91 -13.05
C ALA A 65 1.40 0.30 -13.09
N GLN A 66 1.16 1.31 -12.26
CA GLN A 66 2.03 2.47 -12.19
C GLN A 66 3.38 2.17 -11.53
N LEU A 67 3.40 1.31 -10.49
CA LEU A 67 4.65 0.88 -9.87
C LEU A 67 5.50 0.00 -10.80
N SER A 68 4.85 -0.78 -11.67
CA SER A 68 5.51 -1.66 -12.66
C SER A 68 5.86 -0.96 -13.96
N ALA A 69 5.69 0.36 -14.06
CA ALA A 69 6.07 1.11 -15.25
C ALA A 69 7.59 1.08 -15.47
N GLN A 70 8.03 0.82 -16.71
CA GLN A 70 9.45 0.67 -17.09
C GLN A 70 10.35 1.83 -16.65
N VAL A 71 9.79 3.03 -16.51
CA VAL A 71 10.52 4.21 -16.04
C VAL A 71 11.17 3.98 -14.66
N TRP A 72 10.65 3.06 -13.85
CA TRP A 72 11.13 2.74 -12.50
C TRP A 72 12.07 1.54 -12.42
N ASP A 73 12.25 0.74 -13.47
CA ASP A 73 12.98 -0.54 -13.43
C ASP A 73 14.37 -0.40 -12.79
N ARG A 74 15.16 0.59 -13.25
CA ARG A 74 16.49 0.85 -12.70
C ARG A 74 16.47 1.29 -11.24
N ALA A 75 15.44 2.06 -10.86
CA ALA A 75 15.31 2.56 -9.50
C ALA A 75 14.92 1.43 -8.53
N TRP A 76 14.01 0.54 -8.93
CA TRP A 76 13.69 -0.65 -8.15
C TRP A 76 14.89 -1.55 -7.92
N VAL A 77 15.65 -1.84 -8.97
CA VAL A 77 16.91 -2.61 -8.87
C VAL A 77 17.91 -1.90 -7.94
N GLY A 78 18.02 -0.56 -8.05
CA GLY A 78 18.93 0.25 -7.24
C GLY A 78 18.65 0.18 -5.73
N VAL A 79 17.40 -0.07 -5.31
CA VAL A 79 17.02 -0.25 -3.90
C VAL A 79 16.80 -1.73 -3.53
N GLY A 80 17.08 -2.67 -4.44
CA GLY A 80 17.01 -4.10 -4.22
C GLY A 80 15.58 -4.65 -4.09
N VAL A 81 14.64 -4.11 -4.89
CA VAL A 81 13.23 -4.53 -4.97
C VAL A 81 12.97 -5.22 -6.31
N ASP A 82 12.41 -6.41 -6.26
CA ASP A 82 11.71 -7.03 -7.39
C ASP A 82 10.23 -6.63 -7.31
N ILE A 83 9.83 -5.63 -8.09
CA ILE A 83 8.47 -5.09 -8.01
C ILE A 83 7.42 -6.13 -8.37
N ALA A 84 7.69 -7.09 -9.24
CA ALA A 84 6.77 -8.15 -9.62
C ALA A 84 6.40 -9.04 -8.42
N ALA A 85 7.34 -9.28 -7.49
CA ALA A 85 7.09 -10.03 -6.27
C ALA A 85 6.14 -9.32 -5.29
N HIS A 86 5.91 -8.01 -5.48
CA HIS A 86 5.03 -7.18 -4.67
C HIS A 86 3.63 -7.00 -5.27
N CYS A 87 3.44 -7.37 -6.55
CA CYS A 87 2.16 -7.27 -7.22
C CYS A 87 1.17 -8.34 -6.74
N ARG A 88 -0.07 -7.92 -6.44
CA ARG A 88 -1.13 -8.75 -5.85
C ARG A 88 -2.46 -8.67 -6.60
N ALA A 89 -2.55 -7.79 -7.60
CA ALA A 89 -3.76 -7.63 -8.38
C ALA A 89 -4.29 -8.96 -8.94
N GLY A 90 -3.39 -9.86 -9.38
CA GLY A 90 -3.78 -11.20 -9.82
C GLY A 90 -4.50 -12.02 -8.75
N LEU A 91 -4.13 -11.90 -7.46
CA LEU A 91 -4.77 -12.67 -6.38
C LEU A 91 -6.20 -12.19 -6.10
N VAL A 92 -6.46 -10.89 -6.16
CA VAL A 92 -7.83 -10.38 -5.96
C VAL A 92 -8.71 -10.69 -7.16
N VAL A 93 -8.15 -10.69 -8.38
CA VAL A 93 -8.84 -11.16 -9.60
C VAL A 93 -9.20 -12.64 -9.47
N ASP A 94 -8.25 -13.50 -9.12
CA ASP A 94 -8.48 -14.93 -8.89
C ASP A 94 -9.57 -15.20 -7.85
N ASP A 95 -9.59 -14.42 -6.75
CA ASP A 95 -10.61 -14.57 -5.69
C ASP A 95 -12.00 -14.14 -6.21
N LEU A 96 -12.10 -13.06 -6.99
CA LEU A 96 -13.36 -12.62 -7.63
C LEU A 96 -13.87 -13.64 -8.65
N GLU A 97 -12.99 -14.20 -9.49
CA GLU A 97 -13.36 -15.22 -10.47
C GLU A 97 -13.92 -16.48 -9.79
N LYS A 98 -13.35 -16.92 -8.66
CA LYS A 98 -13.89 -18.02 -7.85
C LYS A 98 -15.25 -17.68 -7.22
N LEU A 99 -15.56 -16.40 -7.06
CA LEU A 99 -16.87 -15.92 -6.62
C LEU A 99 -17.85 -15.75 -7.79
N GLY A 100 -17.44 -16.01 -9.05
CA GLY A 100 -18.24 -15.91 -10.24
C GLY A 100 -18.32 -14.49 -10.80
N VAL A 101 -17.38 -13.62 -10.46
CA VAL A 101 -17.36 -12.22 -10.88
C VAL A 101 -16.06 -11.90 -11.63
N THR A 102 -16.19 -11.30 -12.80
CA THR A 102 -15.04 -10.76 -13.56
C THR A 102 -14.87 -9.29 -13.18
N PRO A 103 -13.72 -8.87 -12.65
CA PRO A 103 -13.50 -7.46 -12.30
C PRO A 103 -13.50 -6.59 -13.56
N GLY A 104 -14.05 -5.39 -13.45
CA GLY A 104 -13.96 -4.37 -14.48
C GLY A 104 -12.55 -3.78 -14.61
N ALA A 105 -12.35 -2.93 -15.62
CA ALA A 105 -11.12 -2.18 -15.77
C ALA A 105 -10.95 -1.18 -14.61
N SER A 106 -9.70 -1.03 -14.14
CA SER A 106 -9.40 -0.03 -13.09
C SER A 106 -9.61 1.39 -13.61
N THR A 107 -10.30 2.21 -12.81
CA THR A 107 -10.41 3.66 -13.02
C THR A 107 -9.34 4.42 -12.23
N VAL A 108 -8.56 3.74 -11.39
CA VAL A 108 -7.50 4.32 -10.57
C VAL A 108 -6.25 4.48 -11.43
N GLN A 109 -5.89 5.73 -11.70
CA GLN A 109 -4.68 6.08 -12.46
C GLN A 109 -3.85 7.08 -11.65
N PRO A 110 -3.11 6.63 -10.63
CA PRO A 110 -2.23 7.51 -9.89
C PRO A 110 -1.07 7.95 -10.77
N SER A 111 -0.50 9.11 -10.46
CA SER A 111 0.73 9.58 -11.07
C SER A 111 1.80 9.72 -10.00
N PHE A 112 2.99 9.21 -10.25
CA PHE A 112 4.15 9.38 -9.40
C PHE A 112 5.18 10.25 -10.14
N PRO A 113 5.30 11.55 -9.81
CA PRO A 113 6.28 12.46 -10.42
C PRO A 113 7.73 12.03 -10.24
N CYS A 114 8.03 11.26 -9.20
CA CYS A 114 9.39 10.77 -8.91
C CYS A 114 9.36 9.41 -8.21
N PHE A 115 10.50 8.72 -8.22
CA PHE A 115 10.64 7.39 -7.63
C PHE A 115 10.37 7.37 -6.12
N GLY A 116 10.71 8.45 -5.38
CA GLY A 116 10.37 8.56 -3.96
C GLY A 116 8.88 8.36 -3.70
N GLN A 117 8.02 8.95 -4.53
CA GLN A 117 6.57 8.78 -4.39
C GLN A 117 6.12 7.35 -4.73
N ALA A 118 6.70 6.72 -5.75
CA ALA A 118 6.43 5.31 -6.06
C ALA A 118 6.82 4.39 -4.87
N LEU A 119 7.99 4.64 -4.25
CA LEU A 119 8.44 3.90 -3.06
C LEU A 119 7.51 4.12 -1.85
N GLY A 120 6.98 5.33 -1.67
CA GLY A 120 5.96 5.65 -0.65
C GLY A 120 4.65 4.90 -0.88
N CYS A 121 4.21 4.77 -2.14
CA CYS A 121 3.05 3.95 -2.50
C CYS A 121 3.29 2.46 -2.18
N LEU A 122 4.46 1.92 -2.54
CA LEU A 122 4.82 0.54 -2.22
C LEU A 122 4.79 0.27 -0.70
N TYR A 123 5.28 1.23 0.11
CA TYR A 123 5.20 1.15 1.57
C TYR A 123 3.74 0.96 2.04
N VAL A 124 2.78 1.69 1.48
CA VAL A 124 1.36 1.58 1.84
C VAL A 124 0.76 0.25 1.40
N LEU A 125 1.03 -0.19 0.17
CA LEU A 125 0.53 -1.46 -0.36
C LEU A 125 1.01 -2.65 0.48
N GLU A 126 2.29 -2.68 0.84
CA GLU A 126 2.83 -3.76 1.67
C GLU A 126 2.38 -3.65 3.12
N GLY A 127 2.29 -2.44 3.68
CA GLY A 127 1.77 -2.21 5.03
C GLY A 127 0.34 -2.71 5.18
N SER A 128 -0.53 -2.44 4.20
CA SER A 128 -1.93 -2.90 4.21
C SER A 128 -2.07 -4.42 4.23
N SER A 129 -1.07 -5.15 3.74
CA SER A 129 -1.09 -6.61 3.72
C SER A 129 -0.89 -7.26 5.09
N LEU A 130 -0.34 -6.55 6.05
CA LEU A 130 0.01 -7.11 7.35
C LEU A 130 -1.24 -7.52 8.16
N GLY A 131 -2.34 -6.76 8.01
CA GLY A 131 -3.64 -7.05 8.65
C GLY A 131 -4.51 -8.08 7.91
N GLY A 132 -4.14 -8.48 6.71
CA GLY A 132 -5.01 -9.25 5.80
C GLY A 132 -5.53 -10.56 6.38
N ARG A 133 -4.73 -11.28 7.18
CA ARG A 133 -5.19 -12.52 7.84
C ARG A 133 -6.29 -12.28 8.90
N ILE A 134 -6.20 -11.16 9.61
CA ILE A 134 -7.22 -10.77 10.57
C ILE A 134 -8.52 -10.46 9.84
N VAL A 135 -8.42 -9.69 8.74
CA VAL A 135 -9.55 -9.37 7.87
C VAL A 135 -10.17 -10.62 7.27
N ALA A 136 -9.37 -11.57 6.77
CA ALA A 136 -9.87 -12.84 6.25
C ALA A 136 -10.63 -13.63 7.31
N GLY A 137 -10.12 -13.66 8.55
CA GLY A 137 -10.80 -14.30 9.69
C GLY A 137 -12.14 -13.63 10.01
N MET A 138 -12.22 -12.29 10.00
CA MET A 138 -13.46 -11.53 10.20
C MET A 138 -14.49 -11.85 9.11
N VAL A 139 -14.06 -11.84 7.84
CA VAL A 139 -14.92 -12.17 6.70
C VAL A 139 -15.45 -13.59 6.80
N CYS A 140 -14.59 -14.58 7.02
CA CYS A 140 -15.02 -15.97 7.15
C CYS A 140 -15.96 -16.20 8.37
N ALA A 141 -15.74 -15.47 9.46
CA ALA A 141 -16.64 -15.52 10.62
C ALA A 141 -18.03 -14.95 10.32
N ALA A 142 -18.11 -13.90 9.49
CA ALA A 142 -19.35 -13.23 9.14
C ALA A 142 -20.19 -14.00 8.09
N ILE A 143 -19.53 -14.52 7.03
CA ILE A 143 -20.23 -15.04 5.85
C ILE A 143 -19.87 -16.48 5.46
N GLY A 144 -19.10 -17.19 6.30
CA GLY A 144 -18.63 -18.55 6.03
C GLY A 144 -17.38 -18.60 5.16
N GLU A 145 -17.03 -19.79 4.67
CA GLU A 145 -15.85 -20.00 3.85
C GLU A 145 -16.00 -19.32 2.46
N VAL A 146 -15.02 -18.49 2.13
CA VAL A 146 -14.90 -17.78 0.85
C VAL A 146 -13.44 -17.72 0.41
N PRO A 147 -13.15 -17.49 -0.89
CA PRO A 147 -11.78 -17.23 -1.36
C PRO A 147 -11.17 -16.02 -0.66
N THR A 148 -9.98 -16.19 -0.08
CA THR A 148 -9.26 -15.13 0.66
C THR A 148 -7.77 -15.09 0.32
N ALA A 149 -7.38 -15.59 -0.85
CA ALA A 149 -5.97 -15.64 -1.27
C ALA A 149 -5.34 -14.24 -1.34
N PHE A 150 -6.10 -13.24 -1.74
CA PHE A 150 -5.66 -11.86 -1.72
C PHE A 150 -5.38 -11.35 -0.30
N LEU A 151 -6.28 -11.60 0.64
CA LEU A 151 -6.16 -11.17 2.03
C LEU A 151 -5.04 -11.91 2.77
N THR A 152 -4.99 -13.23 2.64
CA THR A 152 -4.00 -14.07 3.35
C THR A 152 -2.63 -14.04 2.70
N GLY A 153 -2.57 -13.82 1.39
CA GLY A 153 -1.35 -13.77 0.59
C GLY A 153 -0.58 -15.10 0.51
N ARG A 154 0.30 -15.22 -0.46
CA ARG A 154 1.23 -16.34 -0.56
C ARG A 154 2.51 -15.99 0.21
N GLY A 155 2.64 -16.41 1.48
CA GLY A 155 3.92 -16.34 2.24
C GLY A 155 4.41 -14.94 2.64
N ARG A 156 3.56 -14.00 2.90
CA ARG A 156 3.82 -12.54 2.90
C ARG A 156 4.56 -11.90 4.06
N GLY A 157 4.90 -12.57 5.09
CA GLY A 157 5.76 -11.98 6.13
C GLY A 157 7.16 -11.58 5.64
N GLN A 158 7.54 -12.02 4.43
CA GLN A 158 8.88 -11.83 3.86
C GLN A 158 9.03 -10.51 3.07
N GLN A 159 7.96 -9.90 2.59
CA GLN A 159 8.05 -8.71 1.71
C GLN A 159 8.25 -7.42 2.51
N TRP A 160 7.68 -7.30 3.69
CA TRP A 160 7.85 -6.12 4.54
C TRP A 160 9.31 -5.80 4.90
N PRO A 161 10.19 -6.78 5.26
CA PRO A 161 11.62 -6.53 5.43
C PRO A 161 12.31 -6.00 4.17
N VAL A 162 11.87 -6.40 2.97
CA VAL A 162 12.40 -5.90 1.70
C VAL A 162 12.09 -4.40 1.56
N VAL A 163 10.85 -4.00 1.78
CA VAL A 163 10.44 -2.58 1.73
C VAL A 163 11.21 -1.74 2.76
N ARG A 164 11.36 -2.22 3.99
CA ARG A 164 12.16 -1.53 5.02
C ARG A 164 13.61 -1.34 4.60
N ARG A 165 14.21 -2.34 3.97
CA ARG A 165 15.58 -2.26 3.43
C ARG A 165 15.64 -1.26 2.27
N ALA A 166 14.65 -1.27 1.36
CA ALA A 166 14.58 -0.35 0.22
C ALA A 166 14.50 1.11 0.68
N LEU A 167 13.67 1.42 1.69
CA LEU A 167 13.56 2.75 2.28
C LEU A 167 14.91 3.22 2.86
N ARG A 168 15.61 2.35 3.58
CA ARG A 168 16.96 2.67 4.10
C ARG A 168 17.96 2.89 2.98
N CYS A 169 17.96 2.01 1.96
CA CYS A 169 18.84 2.12 0.80
C CYS A 169 18.60 3.43 0.06
N PHE A 170 17.35 3.78 -0.21
CA PHE A 170 16.99 5.05 -0.85
C PHE A 170 17.49 6.26 -0.07
N GLN A 171 17.30 6.26 1.26
CA GLN A 171 17.78 7.34 2.13
C GLN A 171 19.32 7.45 2.14
N THR A 172 20.04 6.32 2.19
CA THR A 172 21.52 6.33 2.19
C THR A 172 22.10 6.79 0.85
N GLN A 173 21.36 6.63 -0.23
CA GLN A 173 21.71 7.14 -1.56
C GLN A 173 21.37 8.64 -1.74
N GLY A 174 20.94 9.35 -0.70
CA GLY A 174 20.54 10.76 -0.75
C GLY A 174 19.16 10.99 -1.33
N GLY A 175 18.31 9.95 -1.37
CA GLY A 175 16.93 10.05 -1.86
C GLY A 175 16.07 10.98 -1.00
N ASP A 176 15.15 11.69 -1.65
CA ASP A 176 14.24 12.63 -1.00
C ASP A 176 13.17 11.90 -0.16
N GLY A 177 13.33 11.94 1.15
CA GLY A 177 12.40 11.33 2.09
C GLY A 177 11.05 12.05 2.17
N ASP A 178 10.95 13.32 1.81
CA ASP A 178 9.65 14.03 1.75
C ASP A 178 8.83 13.52 0.59
N ALA A 179 9.44 13.28 -0.56
CA ALA A 179 8.78 12.64 -1.69
C ALA A 179 8.22 11.25 -1.34
N VAL A 180 8.91 10.46 -0.50
CA VAL A 180 8.41 9.16 -0.05
C VAL A 180 7.16 9.31 0.83
N VAL A 181 7.17 10.28 1.74
CA VAL A 181 6.01 10.57 2.59
C VAL A 181 4.83 11.06 1.75
N ASP A 182 5.05 11.96 0.81
CA ASP A 182 4.01 12.46 -0.09
C ASP A 182 3.37 11.33 -0.91
N GLY A 183 4.19 10.40 -1.40
CA GLY A 183 3.71 9.21 -2.09
C GLY A 183 2.85 8.31 -1.21
N ALA A 184 3.25 8.10 0.04
CA ALA A 184 2.47 7.32 1.00
C ALA A 184 1.14 7.99 1.34
N VAL A 185 1.14 9.30 1.60
CA VAL A 185 -0.09 10.10 1.86
C VAL A 185 -1.02 10.05 0.65
N SER A 186 -0.48 10.22 -0.56
CA SER A 186 -1.24 10.15 -1.81
C SER A 186 -1.88 8.77 -2.00
N ALA A 187 -1.14 7.70 -1.74
CA ALA A 187 -1.67 6.33 -1.81
C ALA A 187 -2.81 6.13 -0.81
N PHE A 188 -2.66 6.51 0.46
CA PHE A 188 -3.74 6.44 1.45
C PHE A 188 -4.97 7.26 1.04
N ALA A 189 -4.78 8.45 0.45
CA ALA A 189 -5.88 9.27 -0.03
C ALA A 189 -6.64 8.59 -1.18
N VAL A 190 -5.93 7.88 -2.07
CA VAL A 190 -6.55 7.05 -3.12
C VAL A 190 -7.34 5.91 -2.49
N PHE A 191 -6.78 5.19 -1.53
CA PHE A 191 -7.48 4.13 -0.78
C PHE A 191 -8.76 4.64 -0.13
N ALA A 192 -8.68 5.73 0.64
CA ALA A 192 -9.84 6.29 1.35
C ALA A 192 -10.95 6.70 0.38
N ARG A 193 -10.62 7.33 -0.74
CA ARG A 193 -11.62 7.72 -1.75
C ARG A 193 -12.26 6.52 -2.42
N HIS A 194 -11.47 5.53 -2.78
CA HIS A 194 -11.94 4.38 -3.54
C HIS A 194 -12.80 3.44 -2.69
N LEU A 195 -12.46 3.27 -1.41
CA LEU A 195 -13.23 2.46 -0.47
C LEU A 195 -14.49 3.16 0.05
N ALA A 196 -14.58 4.51 -0.06
CA ALA A 196 -15.74 5.27 0.40
C ALA A 196 -16.97 5.15 -0.52
N VAL A 197 -16.83 4.65 -1.76
CA VAL A 197 -17.92 4.57 -2.72
C VAL A 197 -18.48 3.15 -2.74
N PRO A 198 -19.68 2.90 -2.13
CA PRO A 198 -20.36 1.62 -2.27
C PRO A 198 -20.81 1.44 -3.73
N GLY A 199 -20.40 0.34 -4.38
CA GLY A 199 -21.01 -0.07 -5.64
C GLY A 199 -20.50 0.61 -6.92
N LEU A 200 -19.25 1.00 -7.02
CA LEU A 200 -18.62 1.57 -8.24
C LEU A 200 -18.52 0.57 -9.40
N GLN A 201 -19.09 -0.63 -9.26
CA GLN A 201 -19.01 -1.73 -10.25
C GLN A 201 -20.38 -2.38 -10.48
N ARG A 202 -21.36 -1.58 -10.88
CA ARG A 202 -22.53 -2.12 -11.54
C ARG A 202 -22.56 -1.70 -13.00
#